data_bd7925d6eeca3e937e618d6d80d272fc
#
_entry.id   bd7925d6eeca3e937e618d6d80d272fc
#
_cell.length_a   1.000
_cell.length_b   1.000
_cell.length_c   1.000
_cell.angle_alpha   90.00
_cell.angle_beta   90.00
_cell.angle_gamma   90.00
#
_symmetry.space_group_name_H-M   'P 1'
#
loop_
_entity.id
_entity.type
_entity.pdbx_description
1 polymer ?
#
loop_
_entity_poly.entity_id
_entity_poly.type
_entity_poly.pdbx_seq_one_letter_code
_entity_poly.pdbx_strand_id
1 'polypeptide(L)'
;RQRQMCIRDRMSSARMRRRAMKSKAIAFPYVGWMALFVVAPLVIITVYAFTSDAGGFTLANFQDMAQYTAAFGRSFLLAAIATVICVLIGYPLAYFLARETSWVHRMATMLIMLPMWMNFLLRTYSWKFLLERNGLINTLFGLFGVGPFQMIDTQGAIVLGMVYNFLPYMVLPIFSVIEKIDPKVIEAAQDLGANDRTVFRRIVFPLSLPGVLSGITMVFIPSVSTFAISRLLGGSKTLLLGNLIDMQFLGSAYNPHLGSAISLVMMVIVLVCMAVMNRFGEGEEGVTVL
;
A
#
# COMPACT_ATOMS: atom_id res chain seq x y z
N ARG A 1 58.18 -4.73 21.89
CA ARG A 1 56.90 -5.35 21.50
C ARG A 1 55.69 -4.39 21.71
N GLN A 2 55.58 -3.66 22.84
CA GLN A 2 54.48 -2.71 23.05
C GLN A 2 54.43 -1.54 22.08
N ARG A 3 55.56 -0.93 21.66
CA ARG A 3 55.59 0.14 20.65
C ARG A 3 55.07 -0.28 19.27
N GLN A 4 55.33 -1.50 18.85
CA GLN A 4 54.86 -2.04 17.58
C GLN A 4 53.35 -2.32 17.60
N MET A 5 52.77 -2.67 18.76
CA MET A 5 51.36 -2.88 18.93
C MET A 5 50.58 -1.55 18.81
N CYS A 6 51.00 -0.49 19.47
CA CYS A 6 50.40 0.84 19.39
C CYS A 6 50.45 1.46 17.97
N ILE A 7 51.50 1.19 17.20
CA ILE A 7 51.59 1.67 15.79
C ILE A 7 50.59 0.92 14.90
N ARG A 8 50.44 -0.38 15.13
CA ARG A 8 49.50 -1.23 14.37
C ARG A 8 48.05 -0.86 14.65
N ASP A 9 47.70 -0.52 15.89
CA ASP A 9 46.36 -0.08 16.26
C ASP A 9 46.01 1.32 15.70
N ARG A 10 46.98 2.25 15.71
CA ARG A 10 46.82 3.56 15.06
C ARG A 10 46.64 3.44 13.53
N MET A 11 47.37 2.55 12.87
CA MET A 11 47.22 2.32 11.44
C MET A 11 45.89 1.62 11.09
N SER A 12 45.40 0.71 11.93
CA SER A 12 44.11 0.06 11.75
C SER A 12 42.94 1.05 11.91
N SER A 13 43.00 1.91 12.93
CA SER A 13 41.98 2.96 13.16
C SER A 13 41.97 4.03 12.05
N ALA A 14 43.13 4.42 11.52
CA ALA A 14 43.22 5.32 10.39
C ALA A 14 42.69 4.70 9.08
N ARG A 15 42.94 3.40 8.85
CA ARG A 15 42.36 2.67 7.72
C ARG A 15 40.84 2.50 7.85
N MET A 16 40.31 2.24 9.05
CA MET A 16 38.86 2.20 9.28
C MET A 16 38.21 3.58 9.05
N ARG A 17 38.81 4.66 9.54
CA ARG A 17 38.33 6.02 9.25
C ARG A 17 38.36 6.37 7.76
N ARG A 18 39.42 6.00 7.02
CA ARG A 18 39.47 6.20 5.57
C ARG A 18 38.46 5.34 4.79
N ARG A 19 38.16 4.11 5.25
CA ARG A 19 37.08 3.29 4.68
C ARG A 19 35.70 3.89 4.97
N ALA A 20 35.45 4.38 6.19
CA ALA A 20 34.21 5.06 6.55
C ALA A 20 34.01 6.38 5.79
N MET A 21 35.08 7.15 5.52
CA MET A 21 35.00 8.35 4.68
C MET A 21 34.76 8.03 3.19
N LYS A 22 35.38 6.97 2.65
CA LYS A 22 35.11 6.52 1.27
C LYS A 22 33.68 6.02 1.09
N SER A 23 33.12 5.30 2.07
CA SER A 23 31.71 4.88 2.02
C SER A 23 30.74 6.06 2.07
N LYS A 24 31.04 7.11 2.82
CA LYS A 24 30.24 8.36 2.85
C LYS A 24 30.30 9.11 1.51
N ALA A 25 31.46 9.14 0.85
CA ALA A 25 31.59 9.78 -0.47
C ALA A 25 30.83 9.03 -1.56
N ILE A 26 30.70 7.69 -1.48
CA ILE A 26 29.90 6.89 -2.40
C ILE A 26 28.40 7.12 -2.20
N ALA A 27 27.97 7.44 -0.96
CA ALA A 27 26.58 7.76 -0.67
C ALA A 27 26.15 9.17 -1.15
N PHE A 28 27.10 10.07 -1.43
CA PHE A 28 26.80 11.48 -1.79
C PHE A 28 25.92 11.61 -3.05
N PRO A 29 26.16 10.89 -4.16
CA PRO A 29 25.26 10.96 -5.32
C PRO A 29 23.84 10.51 -4.99
N TYR A 30 23.69 9.46 -4.16
CA TYR A 30 22.38 8.99 -3.71
C TYR A 30 21.67 10.03 -2.84
N VAL A 31 22.37 10.62 -1.87
CA VAL A 31 21.81 11.66 -1.01
C VAL A 31 21.42 12.90 -1.83
N GLY A 32 22.26 13.31 -2.79
CA GLY A 32 21.95 14.42 -3.70
C GLY A 32 20.71 14.13 -4.55
N TRP A 33 20.61 12.92 -5.07
CA TRP A 33 19.43 12.48 -5.83
C TRP A 33 18.16 12.48 -4.95
N MET A 34 18.23 11.93 -3.74
CA MET A 34 17.13 11.95 -2.77
C MET A 34 16.73 13.38 -2.39
N ALA A 35 17.69 14.26 -2.16
CA ALA A 35 17.41 15.67 -1.85
C ALA A 35 16.69 16.36 -3.01
N LEU A 36 17.11 16.13 -4.24
CA LEU A 36 16.52 16.77 -5.42
C LEU A 36 15.14 16.21 -5.77
N PHE A 37 14.95 14.90 -5.75
CA PHE A 37 13.72 14.27 -6.25
C PHE A 37 12.69 13.94 -5.17
N VAL A 38 13.06 13.93 -3.90
CA VAL A 38 12.14 13.68 -2.80
C VAL A 38 11.95 14.93 -1.93
N VAL A 39 13.05 15.50 -1.42
CA VAL A 39 12.94 16.62 -0.47
C VAL A 39 12.49 17.90 -1.17
N ALA A 40 13.04 18.22 -2.34
CA ALA A 40 12.69 19.46 -3.04
C ALA A 40 11.19 19.53 -3.42
N PRO A 41 10.56 18.48 -4.02
CA PRO A 41 9.11 18.50 -4.26
C PRO A 41 8.28 18.63 -2.97
N LEU A 42 8.69 17.99 -1.88
CA LEU A 42 7.99 18.11 -0.59
C LEU A 42 8.07 19.51 -0.03
N VAL A 43 9.23 20.18 -0.15
CA VAL A 43 9.40 21.58 0.25
C VAL A 43 8.54 22.48 -0.62
N ILE A 44 8.51 22.26 -1.95
CA ILE A 44 7.67 23.04 -2.87
C ILE A 44 6.19 22.89 -2.49
N ILE A 45 5.68 21.68 -2.31
CA ILE A 45 4.29 21.44 -1.88
C ILE A 45 4.01 22.14 -0.54
N THR A 46 4.94 22.07 0.41
CA THR A 46 4.78 22.72 1.71
C THR A 46 4.73 24.25 1.56
N VAL A 47 5.61 24.84 0.75
CA VAL A 47 5.61 26.29 0.49
C VAL A 47 4.28 26.70 -0.18
N TYR A 48 3.85 25.99 -1.20
CA TYR A 48 2.58 26.30 -1.90
C TYR A 48 1.37 26.16 -0.97
N ALA A 49 1.35 25.17 -0.08
CA ALA A 49 0.26 24.97 0.88
C ALA A 49 0.07 26.17 1.83
N PHE A 50 1.14 26.87 2.16
CA PHE A 50 1.15 28.02 3.09
C PHE A 50 1.26 29.38 2.40
N THR A 51 1.23 29.45 1.07
CA THR A 51 1.29 30.71 0.31
C THR A 51 0.02 30.93 -0.48
N SER A 52 -0.28 32.22 -0.77
CA SER A 52 -1.35 32.60 -1.70
C SER A 52 -0.78 33.05 -3.04
N ASP A 53 -1.62 33.20 -4.06
CA ASP A 53 -1.26 33.74 -5.38
C ASP A 53 -0.59 35.12 -5.29
N ALA A 54 -0.91 35.91 -4.27
CA ALA A 54 -0.30 37.21 -4.00
C ALA A 54 1.09 37.12 -3.31
N GLY A 55 1.62 35.90 -3.05
CA GLY A 55 2.95 35.66 -2.47
C GLY A 55 3.03 35.83 -0.95
N GLY A 56 1.92 36.01 -0.25
CA GLY A 56 1.87 36.15 1.21
C GLY A 56 1.64 34.80 1.92
N PHE A 57 2.10 34.69 3.17
CA PHE A 57 1.77 33.56 4.05
C PHE A 57 0.27 33.56 4.36
N THR A 58 -0.40 32.41 4.15
CA THR A 58 -1.83 32.28 4.41
C THR A 58 -2.20 30.88 4.90
N LEU A 59 -3.24 30.80 5.71
CA LEU A 59 -3.90 29.54 6.11
C LEU A 59 -5.26 29.35 5.42
N ALA A 60 -5.64 30.26 4.50
CA ALA A 60 -6.91 30.20 3.78
C ALA A 60 -7.07 28.90 3.00
N ASN A 61 -5.97 28.37 2.41
CA ASN A 61 -5.99 27.11 1.68
C ASN A 61 -6.49 25.93 2.54
N PHE A 62 -6.18 25.93 3.84
CA PHE A 62 -6.65 24.90 4.78
C PHE A 62 -8.10 25.12 5.18
N GLN A 63 -8.61 26.37 5.21
CA GLN A 63 -10.02 26.67 5.44
C GLN A 63 -10.84 26.25 4.21
N ASP A 64 -10.38 26.55 3.01
CA ASP A 64 -11.03 26.15 1.75
C ASP A 64 -11.04 24.61 1.59
N MET A 65 -10.04 23.92 2.11
CA MET A 65 -10.03 22.45 2.14
C MET A 65 -11.19 21.87 2.97
N ALA A 66 -11.69 22.59 3.97
CA ALA A 66 -12.77 22.08 4.84
C ALA A 66 -14.06 21.73 4.07
N GLN A 67 -14.33 22.37 2.93
CA GLN A 67 -15.45 22.04 2.05
C GLN A 67 -15.35 20.62 1.45
N TYR A 68 -14.16 20.04 1.40
CA TYR A 68 -13.90 18.70 0.83
C TYR A 68 -13.82 17.58 1.87
N THR A 69 -14.19 17.86 3.13
CA THR A 69 -14.16 16.87 4.24
C THR A 69 -14.90 15.57 3.89
N ALA A 70 -16.01 15.68 3.14
CA ALA A 70 -16.75 14.51 2.65
C ALA A 70 -15.94 13.64 1.69
N ALA A 71 -15.03 14.23 0.86
CA ALA A 71 -14.15 13.48 -0.03
C ALA A 71 -13.07 12.75 0.78
N PHE A 72 -12.55 13.38 1.85
CA PHE A 72 -11.65 12.71 2.80
C PHE A 72 -12.31 11.48 3.41
N GLY A 73 -13.45 11.65 4.08
CA GLY A 73 -14.19 10.55 4.72
C GLY A 73 -14.49 9.42 3.75
N ARG A 74 -14.93 9.74 2.54
CA ARG A 74 -15.25 8.77 1.49
C ARG A 74 -14.02 7.99 1.01
N SER A 75 -12.89 8.66 0.80
CA SER A 75 -11.64 8.01 0.36
C SER A 75 -11.13 7.03 1.40
N PHE A 76 -11.10 7.42 2.67
CA PHE A 76 -10.70 6.54 3.76
C PHE A 76 -11.67 5.37 3.96
N LEU A 77 -12.98 5.61 3.87
CA LEU A 77 -14.00 4.57 3.99
C LEU A 77 -13.86 3.52 2.88
N LEU A 78 -13.78 3.94 1.61
CA LEU A 78 -13.66 3.01 0.49
C LEU A 78 -12.33 2.25 0.51
N ALA A 79 -11.23 2.91 0.89
CA ALA A 79 -9.94 2.26 1.09
C ALA A 79 -10.00 1.22 2.22
N ALA A 80 -10.64 1.52 3.33
CA ALA A 80 -10.83 0.58 4.44
C ALA A 80 -11.68 -0.63 4.00
N ILE A 81 -12.81 -0.40 3.31
CA ILE A 81 -13.65 -1.47 2.79
C ILE A 81 -12.86 -2.36 1.83
N ALA A 82 -12.12 -1.78 0.87
CA ALA A 82 -11.29 -2.52 -0.07
C ALA A 82 -10.22 -3.34 0.66
N THR A 83 -9.58 -2.76 1.67
CA THR A 83 -8.56 -3.44 2.48
C THR A 83 -9.15 -4.62 3.26
N VAL A 84 -10.30 -4.45 3.90
CA VAL A 84 -11.00 -5.53 4.61
C VAL A 84 -11.37 -6.67 3.65
N ILE A 85 -11.90 -6.36 2.46
CA ILE A 85 -12.20 -7.37 1.46
C ILE A 85 -10.92 -8.08 1.00
N CYS A 86 -9.82 -7.34 0.78
CA CYS A 86 -8.53 -7.93 0.44
C CYS A 86 -8.00 -8.88 1.54
N VAL A 87 -8.19 -8.55 2.82
CA VAL A 87 -7.83 -9.46 3.93
C VAL A 87 -8.70 -10.71 3.90
N LEU A 88 -10.02 -10.54 3.77
CA LEU A 88 -10.97 -11.67 3.78
C LEU A 88 -10.76 -12.65 2.64
N ILE A 89 -10.36 -12.18 1.46
CA ILE A 89 -10.06 -13.02 0.29
C ILE A 89 -8.60 -13.47 0.32
N GLY A 90 -7.68 -12.54 0.61
CA GLY A 90 -6.24 -12.75 0.52
C GLY A 90 -5.70 -13.69 1.59
N TYR A 91 -6.23 -13.62 2.82
CA TYR A 91 -5.76 -14.49 3.91
C TYR A 91 -6.05 -15.97 3.66
N PRO A 92 -7.30 -16.41 3.33
CA PRO A 92 -7.56 -17.80 2.97
C PRO A 92 -6.72 -18.26 1.78
N LEU A 93 -6.62 -17.42 0.75
CA LEU A 93 -5.83 -17.73 -0.44
C LEU A 93 -4.35 -17.95 -0.09
N ALA A 94 -3.74 -17.05 0.68
CA ALA A 94 -2.36 -17.18 1.14
C ALA A 94 -2.14 -18.44 2.00
N TYR A 95 -3.10 -18.74 2.88
CA TYR A 95 -3.06 -19.92 3.76
C TYR A 95 -3.11 -21.24 2.96
N PHE A 96 -4.00 -21.33 1.96
CA PHE A 96 -4.07 -22.49 1.08
C PHE A 96 -2.77 -22.64 0.26
N LEU A 97 -2.29 -21.55 -0.33
CA LEU A 97 -1.06 -21.58 -1.11
C LEU A 97 0.15 -22.07 -0.32
N ALA A 98 0.26 -21.65 0.96
CA ALA A 98 1.38 -22.03 1.81
C ALA A 98 1.38 -23.52 2.21
N ARG A 99 0.24 -24.20 2.06
CA ARG A 99 0.08 -25.64 2.38
C ARG A 99 0.15 -26.58 1.17
N GLU A 100 0.10 -26.03 -0.02
CA GLU A 100 0.06 -26.82 -1.25
C GLU A 100 1.44 -27.32 -1.68
N THR A 101 1.43 -28.35 -2.52
CA THR A 101 2.65 -28.94 -3.08
C THR A 101 3.43 -27.95 -3.93
N SER A 102 4.75 -28.17 -4.05
CA SER A 102 5.68 -27.25 -4.71
C SER A 102 5.30 -26.84 -6.14
N TRP A 103 4.57 -27.65 -6.89
CA TRP A 103 4.13 -27.31 -8.25
C TRP A 103 2.92 -26.36 -8.25
N VAL A 104 1.86 -26.70 -7.49
CA VAL A 104 0.65 -25.88 -7.36
C VAL A 104 1.00 -24.52 -6.75
N HIS A 105 1.81 -24.52 -5.71
CA HIS A 105 2.36 -23.32 -5.07
C HIS A 105 3.03 -22.39 -6.11
N ARG A 106 3.96 -22.90 -6.92
CA ARG A 106 4.69 -22.10 -7.91
C ARG A 106 3.75 -21.54 -8.98
N MET A 107 2.85 -22.35 -9.50
CA MET A 107 1.87 -21.93 -10.52
C MET A 107 0.90 -20.88 -9.97
N ALA A 108 0.38 -21.08 -8.77
CA ALA A 108 -0.58 -20.16 -8.17
C ALA A 108 0.08 -18.82 -7.80
N THR A 109 1.30 -18.83 -7.28
CA THR A 109 2.07 -17.60 -7.02
C THR A 109 2.34 -16.82 -8.32
N MET A 110 2.70 -17.52 -9.40
CA MET A 110 2.86 -16.89 -10.73
C MET A 110 1.54 -16.29 -11.23
N LEU A 111 0.41 -17.00 -11.09
CA LEU A 111 -0.91 -16.51 -11.51
C LEU A 111 -1.35 -15.27 -10.72
N ILE A 112 -1.05 -15.19 -9.42
CA ILE A 112 -1.35 -14.01 -8.60
C ILE A 112 -0.46 -12.82 -9.01
N MET A 113 0.80 -13.08 -9.37
CA MET A 113 1.73 -12.03 -9.80
C MET A 113 1.47 -11.56 -11.25
N LEU A 114 0.93 -12.42 -12.11
CA LEU A 114 0.74 -12.11 -13.53
C LEU A 114 -0.04 -10.82 -13.77
N PRO A 115 -1.16 -10.52 -13.06
CA PRO A 115 -1.84 -9.24 -13.18
C PRO A 115 -0.94 -8.04 -12.84
N MET A 116 0.04 -8.19 -11.92
CA MET A 116 0.91 -7.08 -11.53
C MET A 116 1.86 -6.64 -12.67
N TRP A 117 2.19 -7.55 -13.58
CA TRP A 117 3.05 -7.26 -14.74
C TRP A 117 2.30 -6.55 -15.87
N MET A 118 0.97 -6.59 -15.84
CA MET A 118 0.16 -5.85 -16.79
C MET A 118 0.10 -4.36 -16.41
N ASN A 119 -0.02 -3.49 -17.42
CA ASN A 119 -0.20 -2.07 -17.19
C ASN A 119 -1.46 -1.81 -16.34
N PHE A 120 -1.29 -1.03 -15.28
CA PHE A 120 -2.34 -0.70 -14.32
C PHE A 120 -3.58 -0.04 -14.97
N LEU A 121 -3.36 0.89 -15.91
CA LEU A 121 -4.45 1.57 -16.61
C LEU A 121 -5.22 0.61 -17.50
N LEU A 122 -4.54 -0.25 -18.28
CA LEU A 122 -5.20 -1.23 -19.13
C LEU A 122 -6.09 -2.18 -18.32
N ARG A 123 -5.64 -2.65 -17.17
CA ARG A 123 -6.44 -3.48 -16.26
C ARG A 123 -7.69 -2.75 -15.79
N THR A 124 -7.55 -1.50 -15.39
CA THR A 124 -8.67 -0.70 -14.89
C THR A 124 -9.65 -0.38 -16.03
N TYR A 125 -9.17 -0.09 -17.24
CA TYR A 125 -10.01 0.06 -18.43
C TYR A 125 -10.77 -1.21 -18.79
N SER A 126 -10.13 -2.38 -18.68
CA SER A 126 -10.81 -3.67 -18.91
C SER A 126 -12.01 -3.84 -17.98
N TRP A 127 -11.86 -3.52 -16.69
CA TRP A 127 -12.97 -3.53 -15.75
C TRP A 127 -14.06 -2.52 -16.12
N LYS A 128 -13.70 -1.32 -16.60
CA LYS A 128 -14.65 -0.34 -17.09
C LYS A 128 -15.53 -0.94 -18.19
N PHE A 129 -14.94 -1.54 -19.24
CA PHE A 129 -15.70 -2.18 -20.32
C PHE A 129 -16.56 -3.36 -19.85
N LEU A 130 -16.07 -4.15 -18.89
CA LEU A 130 -16.83 -5.28 -18.35
C LEU A 130 -18.07 -4.82 -17.58
N LEU A 131 -17.96 -3.70 -16.82
CA LEU A 131 -19.01 -3.17 -15.94
C LEU A 131 -19.97 -2.21 -16.66
N GLU A 132 -19.68 -1.79 -17.90
CA GLU A 132 -20.56 -0.91 -18.67
C GLU A 132 -21.96 -1.53 -18.84
N ARG A 133 -22.96 -0.65 -19.08
CA ARG A 133 -24.35 -1.08 -19.24
C ARG A 133 -24.55 -2.11 -20.37
N ASN A 134 -23.77 -1.99 -21.45
CA ASN A 134 -23.72 -2.93 -22.58
C ASN A 134 -22.48 -3.85 -22.48
N GLY A 135 -21.85 -3.92 -21.31
CA GLY A 135 -20.66 -4.74 -21.08
C GLY A 135 -20.97 -6.22 -20.96
N LEU A 136 -19.90 -7.02 -20.98
CA LEU A 136 -19.98 -8.47 -20.97
C LEU A 136 -20.78 -9.01 -19.77
N ILE A 137 -20.61 -8.42 -18.59
CA ILE A 137 -21.30 -8.88 -17.36
C ILE A 137 -22.80 -8.67 -17.48
N ASN A 138 -23.26 -7.50 -17.94
CA ASN A 138 -24.66 -7.23 -18.15
C ASN A 138 -25.27 -8.08 -19.28
N THR A 139 -24.49 -8.36 -20.32
CA THR A 139 -24.92 -9.27 -21.41
C THR A 139 -25.12 -10.69 -20.88
N LEU A 140 -24.21 -11.19 -20.02
CA LEU A 140 -24.37 -12.50 -19.37
C LEU A 140 -25.59 -12.53 -18.45
N PHE A 141 -25.84 -11.51 -17.63
CA PHE A 141 -27.06 -11.43 -16.82
C PHE A 141 -28.33 -11.35 -17.67
N GLY A 142 -28.25 -10.68 -18.81
CA GLY A 142 -29.36 -10.62 -19.80
C GLY A 142 -29.78 -11.98 -20.34
N LEU A 143 -28.85 -12.96 -20.48
CA LEU A 143 -29.16 -14.33 -20.86
C LEU A 143 -30.04 -15.03 -19.83
N PHE A 144 -29.98 -14.65 -18.58
CA PHE A 144 -30.82 -15.14 -17.47
C PHE A 144 -32.07 -14.32 -17.24
N GLY A 145 -32.36 -13.33 -18.12
CA GLY A 145 -33.52 -12.45 -17.98
C GLY A 145 -33.39 -11.39 -16.86
N VAL A 146 -32.17 -11.10 -16.37
CA VAL A 146 -31.90 -10.20 -15.26
C VAL A 146 -31.09 -9.00 -15.75
N GLY A 147 -31.48 -7.78 -15.37
CA GLY A 147 -30.75 -6.56 -15.68
C GLY A 147 -31.34 -5.75 -16.85
N PRO A 148 -30.60 -4.76 -17.40
CA PRO A 148 -29.20 -4.38 -17.12
C PRO A 148 -29.02 -3.57 -15.82
N PHE A 149 -27.98 -3.92 -15.06
CA PHE A 149 -27.61 -3.19 -13.84
C PHE A 149 -26.65 -2.05 -14.15
N GLN A 150 -26.79 -0.93 -13.46
CA GLN A 150 -25.80 0.14 -13.48
C GLN A 150 -24.67 -0.21 -12.50
N MET A 151 -23.64 -0.90 -12.96
CA MET A 151 -22.49 -1.30 -12.15
C MET A 151 -21.39 -0.24 -12.19
N ILE A 152 -21.15 0.39 -13.36
CA ILE A 152 -20.19 1.48 -13.55
C ILE A 152 -20.67 2.78 -12.87
N ASP A 153 -19.74 3.69 -12.55
CA ASP A 153 -19.98 4.97 -11.87
C ASP A 153 -20.58 4.82 -10.47
N THR A 154 -20.21 3.73 -9.79
CA THR A 154 -20.64 3.42 -8.42
C THR A 154 -19.43 3.27 -7.47
N GLN A 155 -19.69 3.44 -6.18
CA GLN A 155 -18.68 3.17 -5.15
C GLN A 155 -18.26 1.68 -5.15
N GLY A 156 -19.19 0.78 -5.45
CA GLY A 156 -18.91 -0.65 -5.58
C GLY A 156 -17.90 -0.96 -6.70
N ALA A 157 -18.02 -0.29 -7.86
CA ALA A 157 -17.05 -0.43 -8.95
C ALA A 157 -15.65 0.05 -8.54
N ILE A 158 -15.56 1.14 -7.77
CA ILE A 158 -14.28 1.63 -7.25
C ILE A 158 -13.66 0.59 -6.31
N VAL A 159 -14.43 0.08 -5.35
CA VAL A 159 -13.95 -0.95 -4.41
C VAL A 159 -13.52 -2.21 -5.15
N LEU A 160 -14.31 -2.68 -6.12
CA LEU A 160 -13.93 -3.83 -6.96
C LEU A 160 -12.59 -3.59 -7.68
N GLY A 161 -12.43 -2.41 -8.28
CA GLY A 161 -11.19 -2.03 -8.95
C GLY A 161 -10.00 -1.96 -7.99
N MET A 162 -10.19 -1.43 -6.76
CA MET A 162 -9.16 -1.43 -5.72
C MET A 162 -8.80 -2.84 -5.29
N VAL A 163 -9.78 -3.69 -4.98
CA VAL A 163 -9.56 -5.08 -4.57
C VAL A 163 -8.80 -5.84 -5.65
N TYR A 164 -9.25 -5.78 -6.89
CA TYR A 164 -8.59 -6.48 -8.00
C TYR A 164 -7.13 -6.03 -8.19
N ASN A 165 -6.88 -4.72 -8.13
CA ASN A 165 -5.54 -4.19 -8.35
C ASN A 165 -4.59 -4.45 -7.18
N PHE A 166 -5.11 -4.45 -5.95
CA PHE A 166 -4.28 -4.49 -4.74
C PHE A 166 -4.30 -5.83 -4.00
N LEU A 167 -5.16 -6.79 -4.40
CA LEU A 167 -5.21 -8.13 -3.79
C LEU A 167 -3.84 -8.85 -3.74
N PRO A 168 -3.01 -8.83 -4.79
CA PRO A 168 -1.68 -9.46 -4.74
C PRO A 168 -0.78 -8.89 -3.64
N TYR A 169 -0.86 -7.58 -3.36
CA TYR A 169 -0.10 -6.93 -2.28
C TYR A 169 -0.54 -7.35 -0.89
N MET A 170 -1.76 -7.90 -0.75
CA MET A 170 -2.23 -8.52 0.49
C MET A 170 -1.76 -9.96 0.60
N VAL A 171 -1.89 -10.73 -0.47
CA VAL A 171 -1.59 -12.18 -0.48
C VAL A 171 -0.11 -12.45 -0.25
N LEU A 172 0.78 -11.73 -0.94
CA LEU A 172 2.21 -12.04 -0.93
C LEU A 172 2.89 -11.90 0.44
N PRO A 173 2.68 -10.82 1.23
CA PRO A 173 3.26 -10.74 2.56
C PRO A 173 2.73 -11.80 3.52
N ILE A 174 1.42 -12.06 3.51
CA ILE A 174 0.79 -13.08 4.34
C ILE A 174 1.36 -14.46 4.00
N PHE A 175 1.39 -14.79 2.71
CA PHE A 175 1.95 -16.03 2.20
C PHE A 175 3.41 -16.22 2.63
N SER A 176 4.26 -15.20 2.43
CA SER A 176 5.68 -15.23 2.78
C SER A 176 5.96 -15.46 4.27
N VAL A 177 5.06 -15.01 5.15
CA VAL A 177 5.18 -15.24 6.59
C VAL A 177 4.69 -16.64 6.94
N ILE A 178 3.56 -17.09 6.40
CA ILE A 178 3.02 -18.44 6.68
C ILE A 178 3.97 -19.53 6.16
N GLU A 179 4.59 -19.35 4.98
CA GLU A 179 5.56 -20.29 4.40
C GLU A 179 6.79 -20.50 5.29
N LYS A 180 7.18 -19.51 6.09
CA LYS A 180 8.33 -19.58 7.00
C LYS A 180 8.03 -20.28 8.34
N ILE A 181 6.77 -20.60 8.63
CA ILE A 181 6.41 -21.33 9.85
C ILE A 181 6.96 -22.75 9.74
N ASP A 182 7.81 -23.15 10.71
CA ASP A 182 8.41 -24.50 10.72
C ASP A 182 7.28 -25.55 10.85
N PRO A 183 7.16 -26.51 9.92
CA PRO A 183 6.18 -27.58 9.98
C PRO A 183 6.23 -28.37 11.31
N LYS A 184 7.41 -28.48 11.93
CA LYS A 184 7.59 -29.17 13.22
C LYS A 184 6.78 -28.54 14.36
N VAL A 185 6.54 -27.21 14.31
CA VAL A 185 5.70 -26.54 15.31
C VAL A 185 4.24 -26.99 15.18
N ILE A 186 3.79 -27.20 13.94
CA ILE A 186 2.45 -27.70 13.66
C ILE A 186 2.31 -29.16 14.07
N GLU A 187 3.28 -30.00 13.70
CA GLU A 187 3.35 -31.43 14.06
C GLU A 187 3.34 -31.60 15.58
N ALA A 188 4.20 -30.88 16.31
CA ALA A 188 4.25 -30.95 17.79
C ALA A 188 2.92 -30.56 18.45
N ALA A 189 2.20 -29.57 17.88
CA ALA A 189 0.89 -29.23 18.41
C ALA A 189 -0.17 -30.30 18.13
N GLN A 190 -0.10 -30.97 16.98
CA GLN A 190 -0.98 -32.10 16.63
C GLN A 190 -0.70 -33.31 17.51
N ASP A 191 0.57 -33.60 17.81
CA ASP A 191 0.98 -34.67 18.74
C ASP A 191 0.44 -34.43 20.17
N LEU A 192 0.29 -33.17 20.58
CA LEU A 192 -0.37 -32.75 21.82
C LEU A 192 -1.92 -32.76 21.73
N GLY A 193 -2.49 -33.30 20.66
CA GLY A 193 -3.94 -33.43 20.47
C GLY A 193 -4.65 -32.20 19.94
N ALA A 194 -3.91 -31.20 19.41
CA ALA A 194 -4.54 -30.04 18.78
C ALA A 194 -5.13 -30.43 17.42
N ASN A 195 -6.42 -30.10 17.20
CA ASN A 195 -7.05 -30.23 15.91
C ASN A 195 -6.64 -29.06 14.98
N ASP A 196 -6.86 -29.18 13.68
CA ASP A 196 -6.49 -28.17 12.66
C ASP A 196 -7.03 -26.77 12.97
N ARG A 197 -8.23 -26.69 13.55
CA ARG A 197 -8.83 -25.39 13.96
C ARG A 197 -8.06 -24.74 15.11
N THR A 198 -7.57 -25.55 16.04
CA THR A 198 -6.76 -25.08 17.18
C THR A 198 -5.38 -24.66 16.72
N VAL A 199 -4.73 -25.45 15.85
CA VAL A 199 -3.48 -25.10 15.18
C VAL A 199 -3.61 -23.78 14.43
N PHE A 200 -4.65 -23.63 13.63
CA PHE A 200 -4.89 -22.38 12.91
C PHE A 200 -5.03 -21.19 13.85
N ARG A 201 -5.93 -21.25 14.85
CA ARG A 201 -6.23 -20.09 15.72
C ARG A 201 -5.12 -19.76 16.71
N ARG A 202 -4.36 -20.76 17.20
CA ARG A 202 -3.38 -20.56 18.27
C ARG A 202 -1.95 -20.46 17.78
N ILE A 203 -1.65 -20.94 16.57
CA ILE A 203 -0.29 -20.99 16.03
C ILE A 203 -0.22 -20.18 14.73
N VAL A 204 -0.91 -20.60 13.67
CA VAL A 204 -0.73 -20.02 12.35
C VAL A 204 -1.22 -18.58 12.30
N PHE A 205 -2.42 -18.30 12.81
CA PHE A 205 -3.00 -16.95 12.76
C PHE A 205 -2.16 -15.92 13.56
N PRO A 206 -1.76 -16.16 14.82
CA PRO A 206 -0.90 -15.23 15.54
C PRO A 206 0.46 -15.02 14.87
N LEU A 207 1.11 -16.11 14.42
CA LEU A 207 2.41 -16.01 13.75
C LEU A 207 2.33 -15.33 12.38
N SER A 208 1.16 -15.30 11.74
CA SER A 208 0.95 -14.63 10.45
C SER A 208 0.56 -13.15 10.57
N LEU A 209 0.26 -12.65 11.78
CA LEU A 209 -0.14 -11.25 12.00
C LEU A 209 0.82 -10.21 11.41
N PRO A 210 2.16 -10.34 11.51
CA PRO A 210 3.08 -9.40 10.88
C PRO A 210 2.90 -9.32 9.36
N GLY A 211 2.63 -10.47 8.72
CA GLY A 211 2.31 -10.52 7.28
C GLY A 211 0.99 -9.83 6.94
N VAL A 212 -0.03 -10.00 7.79
CA VAL A 212 -1.32 -9.32 7.64
C VAL A 212 -1.18 -7.81 7.76
N LEU A 213 -0.45 -7.32 8.77
CA LEU A 213 -0.21 -5.89 8.97
C LEU A 213 0.58 -5.28 7.81
N SER A 214 1.60 -5.97 7.33
CA SER A 214 2.34 -5.56 6.13
C SER A 214 1.43 -5.49 4.91
N GLY A 215 0.58 -6.50 4.68
CA GLY A 215 -0.41 -6.52 3.60
C GLY A 215 -1.43 -5.39 3.71
N ILE A 216 -1.96 -5.13 4.91
CA ILE A 216 -2.87 -4.00 5.16
C ILE A 216 -2.20 -2.67 4.76
N THR A 217 -0.97 -2.45 5.18
CA THR A 217 -0.21 -1.24 4.84
C THR A 217 -0.02 -1.09 3.33
N MET A 218 0.37 -2.18 2.66
CA MET A 218 0.60 -2.21 1.20
C MET A 218 -0.67 -2.03 0.36
N VAL A 219 -1.84 -2.33 0.90
CA VAL A 219 -3.14 -2.16 0.23
C VAL A 219 -3.78 -0.83 0.58
N PHE A 220 -3.82 -0.46 1.87
CA PHE A 220 -4.54 0.71 2.35
C PHE A 220 -3.97 2.03 1.82
N ILE A 221 -2.64 2.19 1.86
CA ILE A 221 -1.98 3.44 1.45
C ILE A 221 -2.25 3.77 -0.02
N PRO A 222 -1.99 2.89 -1.00
CA PRO A 222 -2.29 3.18 -2.39
C PRO A 222 -3.80 3.27 -2.67
N SER A 223 -4.66 2.61 -1.87
CA SER A 223 -6.11 2.72 -2.00
C SER A 223 -6.62 4.11 -1.63
N VAL A 224 -6.10 4.73 -0.57
CA VAL A 224 -6.47 6.10 -0.18
C VAL A 224 -6.04 7.12 -1.24
N SER A 225 -4.84 6.96 -1.82
CA SER A 225 -4.25 7.91 -2.75
C SER A 225 -4.64 7.67 -4.22
N THR A 226 -5.39 6.61 -4.53
CA THR A 226 -5.73 6.28 -5.92
C THR A 226 -6.61 7.36 -6.56
N PHE A 227 -6.25 7.76 -7.79
CA PHE A 227 -7.06 8.67 -8.61
C PHE A 227 -7.56 7.99 -9.89
N ALA A 228 -6.76 7.11 -10.48
CA ALA A 228 -7.09 6.51 -11.76
C ALA A 228 -8.26 5.53 -11.65
N ILE A 229 -8.31 4.70 -10.60
CA ILE A 229 -9.43 3.75 -10.38
C ILE A 229 -10.73 4.53 -10.17
N SER A 230 -10.73 5.53 -9.30
CA SER A 230 -11.92 6.32 -9.01
C SER A 230 -12.38 7.15 -10.21
N ARG A 231 -11.45 7.69 -11.00
CA ARG A 231 -11.78 8.43 -12.23
C ARG A 231 -12.39 7.54 -13.32
N LEU A 232 -11.88 6.31 -13.48
CA LEU A 232 -12.32 5.39 -14.53
C LEU A 232 -13.58 4.60 -14.16
N LEU A 233 -13.74 4.21 -12.89
CA LEU A 233 -14.83 3.34 -12.43
C LEU A 233 -15.90 4.06 -11.63
N GLY A 234 -15.57 5.21 -11.00
CA GLY A 234 -16.50 5.99 -10.18
C GLY A 234 -17.14 7.17 -10.88
N GLY A 235 -16.68 7.49 -12.10
CA GLY A 235 -17.17 8.61 -12.87
C GLY A 235 -17.02 9.98 -12.19
N SER A 236 -17.82 10.97 -12.62
CA SER A 236 -17.80 12.32 -12.05
C SER A 236 -18.52 12.46 -10.71
N LYS A 237 -19.34 11.46 -10.34
CA LYS A 237 -20.21 11.52 -9.15
C LYS A 237 -19.48 11.21 -7.86
N THR A 238 -18.35 10.48 -7.93
CA THR A 238 -17.60 10.02 -6.76
C THR A 238 -16.21 10.62 -6.76
N LEU A 239 -16.09 11.84 -6.24
CA LEU A 239 -14.80 12.49 -6.03
C LEU A 239 -14.10 11.86 -4.83
N LEU A 240 -12.92 11.31 -5.04
CA LEU A 240 -11.97 10.88 -4.02
C LEU A 240 -10.80 11.85 -3.94
N LEU A 241 -10.01 11.75 -2.86
CA LEU A 241 -8.87 12.63 -2.61
C LEU A 241 -7.89 12.69 -3.77
N GLY A 242 -7.52 11.54 -4.33
CA GLY A 242 -6.61 11.49 -5.47
C GLY A 242 -7.16 12.25 -6.70
N ASN A 243 -8.47 12.14 -6.99
CA ASN A 243 -9.10 12.89 -8.09
C ASN A 243 -9.15 14.38 -7.79
N LEU A 244 -9.42 14.75 -6.54
CA LEU A 244 -9.45 16.13 -6.12
C LEU A 244 -8.09 16.80 -6.31
N ILE A 245 -7.02 16.13 -5.89
CA ILE A 245 -5.65 16.60 -6.09
C ILE A 245 -5.33 16.73 -7.59
N ASP A 246 -5.64 15.71 -8.39
CA ASP A 246 -5.44 15.72 -9.84
C ASP A 246 -6.17 16.90 -10.51
N MET A 247 -7.41 17.18 -10.11
CA MET A 247 -8.20 18.32 -10.61
C MET A 247 -7.60 19.68 -10.24
N GLN A 248 -6.98 19.81 -9.05
CA GLN A 248 -6.37 21.07 -8.61
C GLN A 248 -5.04 21.35 -9.32
N PHE A 249 -4.28 20.31 -9.71
CA PHE A 249 -3.00 20.50 -10.39
C PHE A 249 -3.11 20.49 -11.93
N LEU A 250 -3.97 19.63 -12.49
CA LEU A 250 -4.04 19.35 -13.93
C LEU A 250 -5.43 19.59 -14.55
N GLY A 251 -6.46 19.79 -13.71
CA GLY A 251 -7.84 19.89 -14.16
C GLY A 251 -8.35 21.30 -14.39
N SER A 252 -9.66 21.40 -14.63
CA SER A 252 -10.37 22.66 -14.87
C SER A 252 -10.49 23.58 -13.63
N ALA A 253 -10.29 23.02 -12.43
CA ALA A 253 -10.32 23.77 -11.17
C ALA A 253 -8.89 24.09 -10.68
N TYR A 254 -8.00 24.47 -11.60
CA TYR A 254 -6.59 24.70 -11.35
C TYR A 254 -6.37 25.66 -10.17
N ASN A 255 -5.94 25.11 -9.05
CA ASN A 255 -5.52 25.88 -7.87
C ASN A 255 -4.40 25.08 -7.13
N PRO A 256 -3.13 25.28 -7.51
CA PRO A 256 -2.01 24.52 -6.97
C PRO A 256 -1.80 24.76 -5.45
N HIS A 257 -2.20 25.90 -4.91
CA HIS A 257 -2.12 26.21 -3.48
C HIS A 257 -3.07 25.31 -2.67
N LEU A 258 -4.33 25.24 -3.10
CA LEU A 258 -5.31 24.33 -2.49
C LEU A 258 -4.94 22.86 -2.70
N GLY A 259 -4.51 22.47 -3.91
CA GLY A 259 -4.03 21.12 -4.21
C GLY A 259 -2.86 20.71 -3.32
N SER A 260 -1.93 21.64 -3.06
CA SER A 260 -0.79 21.42 -2.16
C SER A 260 -1.22 21.27 -0.70
N ALA A 261 -2.18 22.07 -0.22
CA ALA A 261 -2.72 21.95 1.14
C ALA A 261 -3.39 20.58 1.35
N ILE A 262 -4.22 20.14 0.39
CA ILE A 262 -4.88 18.82 0.43
C ILE A 262 -3.84 17.70 0.41
N SER A 263 -2.82 17.78 -0.45
CA SER A 263 -1.75 16.80 -0.57
C SER A 263 -0.92 16.71 0.71
N LEU A 264 -0.60 17.83 1.34
CA LEU A 264 0.14 17.90 2.60
C LEU A 264 -0.63 17.22 3.73
N VAL A 265 -1.91 17.54 3.89
CA VAL A 265 -2.76 16.93 4.92
C VAL A 265 -2.93 15.44 4.68
N MET A 266 -3.17 15.02 3.43
CA MET A 266 -3.24 13.61 3.08
C MET A 266 -1.93 12.89 3.42
N MET A 267 -0.77 13.47 3.10
CA MET A 267 0.54 12.92 3.43
C MET A 267 0.70 12.74 4.94
N VAL A 268 0.36 13.76 5.73
CA VAL A 268 0.45 13.68 7.21
C VAL A 268 -0.44 12.57 7.76
N ILE A 269 -1.69 12.46 7.28
CA ILE A 269 -2.62 11.41 7.73
C ILE A 269 -2.07 10.02 7.37
N VAL A 270 -1.56 9.84 6.15
CA VAL A 270 -0.96 8.57 5.70
C VAL A 270 0.26 8.21 6.55
N LEU A 271 1.14 9.17 6.84
CA LEU A 271 2.31 8.94 7.70
C LEU A 271 1.90 8.56 9.13
N VAL A 272 0.86 9.19 9.69
CA VAL A 272 0.30 8.81 11.00
C VAL A 272 -0.27 7.40 10.95
N CYS A 273 -1.05 7.06 9.91
CA CYS A 273 -1.56 5.69 9.73
C CYS A 273 -0.42 4.67 9.63
N MET A 274 0.65 4.97 8.86
CA MET A 274 1.84 4.11 8.78
C MET A 274 2.52 3.94 10.15
N ALA A 275 2.74 5.03 10.87
CA ALA A 275 3.38 4.98 12.18
C ALA A 275 2.57 4.15 13.18
N VAL A 276 1.24 4.29 13.15
CA VAL A 276 0.34 3.47 13.96
C VAL A 276 0.43 1.99 13.59
N MET A 277 0.35 1.67 12.28
CA MET A 277 0.43 0.27 11.81
C MET A 277 1.78 -0.36 12.11
N ASN A 278 2.89 0.35 11.90
CA ASN A 278 4.23 -0.14 12.22
C ASN A 278 4.39 -0.43 13.72
N ARG A 279 3.84 0.42 14.59
CA ARG A 279 3.89 0.19 16.03
C ARG A 279 3.22 -1.11 16.47
N PHE A 280 2.17 -1.52 15.75
CA PHE A 280 1.52 -2.81 16.00
C PHE A 280 2.27 -3.98 15.33
N GLY A 281 3.04 -3.73 14.25
CA GLY A 281 3.84 -4.75 13.55
C GLY A 281 5.19 -5.05 14.21
N GLU A 282 5.88 -4.03 14.75
CA GLU A 282 7.19 -4.17 15.39
C GLU A 282 7.12 -4.80 16.80
N GLY A 283 5.94 -4.87 17.42
CA GLY A 283 5.76 -5.47 18.75
C GLY A 283 6.08 -6.97 18.82
N GLU A 284 6.19 -7.67 17.68
CA GLU A 284 6.43 -9.12 17.63
C GLU A 284 7.82 -9.51 17.10
N GLU A 285 8.56 -8.63 16.43
CA GLU A 285 9.95 -8.93 16.05
C GLU A 285 10.93 -8.99 17.24
N GLY A 286 10.55 -8.41 18.39
CA GLY A 286 11.34 -8.42 19.62
C GLY A 286 11.33 -9.74 20.41
N VAL A 287 10.46 -10.69 20.06
CA VAL A 287 10.31 -11.95 20.81
C VAL A 287 11.07 -13.14 20.18
N THR A 288 11.61 -12.99 18.99
CA THR A 288 12.30 -14.08 18.27
C THR A 288 13.83 -14.09 18.42
N VAL A 289 14.38 -13.31 19.35
CA VAL A 289 15.82 -13.36 19.69
C VAL A 289 15.99 -13.68 21.17
N LEU A 290 15.74 -14.91 21.54
CA LEU A 290 16.30 -15.58 22.72
C LEU A 290 16.49 -17.06 22.40
#